data_57102392dc921a1acb03dfbe89e36d13
#
_entry.id   57102392dc921a1acb03dfbe89e36d13
#
_cell.length_a   1.000
_cell.length_b   1.000
_cell.length_c   1.000
_cell.angle_alpha   90.00
_cell.angle_beta   90.00
_cell.angle_gamma   90.00
#
_symmetry.space_group_name_H-M   'P 1'
#
loop_
_entity.id
_entity.type
_entity.pdbx_description
1 polymer ?
#
loop_
_entity_poly.entity_id
_entity_poly.type
_entity_poly.pdbx_seq_one_letter_code
_entity_poly.pdbx_strand_id
1 'polypeptide(L)'
;FGSDFGTTAFVLEKRKIESYKGSYCKLFDAIGEVETAEIREHQFLDRKGYCTFKQDDYKIIPGDPIAFWISDNFLKTFRNKTIGSLCDAKAGIVSGDDDYFLKMWFEIPIVEITFDANNFEDRTAYKWVPINKGGAYRRHYGNYEYVINIYDLWNRQEKVNVSVRRSEPEFYFKKALNWSATTMGGSSFRITNNKTSSTAAPSLYFKNDDDLYVSLALLNSCISQVYMDLLNPTVGLKLANVEAVPAINFEKMAVFLRSSCENNIALSKEDWDSYEISWDFEQHPLVKRKELHSLEKCYLTWKTECENRFLKMKDNEEHINVVILKEYGLENEVSCEVPEKSISVHRIFDTKEDIPVSMDGTIEITFFFPSNS
;
A
#
# COMPACT_ATOMS: atom_id res chain seq x y z
N PHE A 1 -10.52 22.04 -23.38
CA PHE A 1 -10.78 20.60 -23.33
C PHE A 1 -11.12 20.24 -21.89
N GLY A 2 -12.42 20.05 -21.55
CA GLY A 2 -12.88 19.68 -20.22
C GLY A 2 -12.82 18.14 -20.02
N SER A 3 -11.65 17.53 -20.20
CA SER A 3 -11.46 16.10 -19.95
C SER A 3 -10.62 15.93 -18.68
N ASP A 4 -11.03 15.03 -17.82
CA ASP A 4 -10.31 14.64 -16.60
C ASP A 4 -9.00 13.89 -16.89
N PHE A 5 -8.67 13.70 -18.18
CA PHE A 5 -7.45 13.04 -18.62
C PHE A 5 -6.43 14.05 -19.12
N GLY A 6 -5.20 13.95 -18.64
CA GLY A 6 -4.09 14.70 -19.18
C GLY A 6 -3.89 14.39 -20.67
N THR A 7 -3.56 15.40 -21.46
CA THR A 7 -3.25 15.25 -22.90
C THR A 7 -1.76 15.46 -23.14
N THR A 8 -1.19 14.69 -24.07
CA THR A 8 0.21 14.82 -24.47
C THR A 8 0.26 15.12 -25.97
N ALA A 9 0.97 16.20 -26.34
CA ALA A 9 1.32 16.49 -27.71
C ALA A 9 2.76 16.03 -28.00
N PHE A 10 2.99 15.39 -29.15
CA PHE A 10 4.32 14.92 -29.48
C PHE A 10 4.60 15.10 -30.97
N VAL A 11 5.89 15.27 -31.29
CA VAL A 11 6.42 15.25 -32.65
C VAL A 11 7.45 14.14 -32.76
N LEU A 12 7.27 13.24 -33.71
CA LEU A 12 8.15 12.10 -33.92
C LEU A 12 8.78 12.18 -35.31
N GLU A 13 10.06 11.84 -35.38
CA GLU A 13 10.78 11.67 -36.65
C GLU A 13 11.19 10.20 -36.82
N LYS A 14 10.85 9.58 -37.96
CA LYS A 14 11.25 8.21 -38.28
C LYS A 14 12.71 8.15 -38.71
N ARG A 15 13.64 8.52 -37.82
CA ARG A 15 15.08 8.49 -38.04
C ARG A 15 15.79 8.08 -36.75
N LYS A 16 16.68 7.10 -36.82
CA LYS A 16 17.55 6.76 -35.70
C LYS A 16 18.75 7.73 -35.69
N ILE A 17 18.90 8.45 -34.58
CA ILE A 17 20.06 9.29 -34.31
C ILE A 17 20.70 8.75 -33.03
N GLU A 18 21.96 8.37 -33.10
CA GLU A 18 22.69 7.88 -31.91
C GLU A 18 22.83 8.99 -30.88
N SER A 19 22.62 8.61 -29.59
CA SER A 19 22.69 9.52 -28.44
C SER A 19 21.79 10.75 -28.54
N TYR A 20 20.67 10.64 -29.29
CA TYR A 20 19.71 11.73 -29.43
C TYR A 20 19.11 12.14 -28.11
N LYS A 21 19.09 13.46 -27.85
CA LYS A 21 18.38 14.06 -26.71
C LYS A 21 17.07 14.64 -27.23
N GLY A 22 15.97 14.02 -26.81
CA GLY A 22 14.64 14.56 -27.03
C GLY A 22 14.42 15.81 -26.19
N SER A 23 13.53 16.69 -26.66
CA SER A 23 13.10 17.89 -25.94
C SER A 23 11.72 17.66 -25.36
N TYR A 24 11.55 17.96 -24.07
CA TYR A 24 10.32 17.68 -23.32
C TYR A 24 9.91 18.90 -22.51
N CYS A 25 8.61 19.07 -22.33
CA CYS A 25 8.05 20.12 -21.50
C CYS A 25 6.93 19.51 -20.62
N LYS A 26 7.09 19.59 -19.31
CA LYS A 26 6.05 19.16 -18.34
C LYS A 26 5.29 20.40 -17.89
N LEU A 27 4.00 20.46 -18.25
CA LEU A 27 3.12 21.62 -17.94
C LEU A 27 2.21 21.35 -16.74
N PHE A 28 2.36 20.21 -16.05
CA PHE A 28 1.55 19.81 -14.90
C PHE A 28 2.46 19.29 -13.80
N ASP A 29 2.28 19.72 -12.58
CA ASP A 29 3.02 19.23 -11.43
C ASP A 29 2.27 18.04 -10.78
N ALA A 30 0.93 18.06 -10.77
CA ALA A 30 0.09 17.00 -10.24
C ALA A 30 -1.01 16.57 -11.23
N ILE A 31 -1.45 15.31 -11.15
CA ILE A 31 -2.59 14.79 -11.90
C ILE A 31 -3.87 15.47 -11.37
N GLY A 32 -4.69 16.01 -12.28
CA GLY A 32 -5.94 16.69 -11.92
C GLY A 32 -5.78 18.17 -11.57
N GLU A 33 -4.56 18.73 -11.65
CA GLU A 33 -4.32 20.16 -11.49
C GLU A 33 -5.02 20.93 -12.60
N VAL A 34 -5.95 21.81 -12.21
CA VAL A 34 -6.76 22.64 -13.14
C VAL A 34 -6.24 24.05 -13.13
N GLU A 35 -5.33 24.38 -14.02
CA GLU A 35 -4.96 25.74 -14.34
C GLU A 35 -5.66 26.22 -15.62
N THR A 36 -5.76 27.53 -15.82
CA THR A 36 -6.37 28.08 -17.03
C THR A 36 -5.50 27.84 -18.28
N ALA A 37 -6.11 27.85 -19.46
CA ALA A 37 -5.40 27.67 -20.72
C ALA A 37 -4.31 28.75 -20.91
N GLU A 38 -4.58 29.98 -20.49
CA GLU A 38 -3.66 31.11 -20.59
C GLU A 38 -2.40 30.90 -19.74
N ILE A 39 -2.54 30.39 -18.52
CA ILE A 39 -1.40 30.09 -17.63
C ILE A 39 -0.51 29.03 -18.28
N ARG A 40 -1.10 27.98 -18.85
CA ARG A 40 -0.35 26.92 -19.51
C ARG A 40 0.31 27.34 -20.81
N GLU A 41 -0.33 28.23 -21.58
CA GLU A 41 0.27 28.83 -22.76
C GLU A 41 1.51 29.65 -22.38
N HIS A 42 1.42 30.48 -21.34
CA HIS A 42 2.56 31.23 -20.82
C HIS A 42 3.69 30.30 -20.34
N GLN A 43 3.37 29.26 -19.55
CA GLN A 43 4.36 28.29 -19.08
C GLN A 43 5.09 27.61 -20.25
N PHE A 44 4.35 27.25 -21.31
CA PHE A 44 4.92 26.65 -22.50
C PHE A 44 5.83 27.61 -23.29
N LEU A 45 5.38 28.86 -23.49
CA LEU A 45 6.14 29.88 -24.21
C LEU A 45 7.40 30.29 -23.42
N ASP A 46 7.30 30.38 -22.09
CA ASP A 46 8.40 30.69 -21.20
C ASP A 46 9.34 29.48 -20.95
N ARG A 47 9.05 28.34 -21.58
CA ARG A 47 9.78 27.08 -21.42
C ARG A 47 9.87 26.59 -19.97
N LYS A 48 8.87 26.89 -19.14
CA LYS A 48 8.79 26.34 -17.78
C LYS A 48 8.63 24.82 -17.86
N GLY A 49 9.45 24.08 -17.08
CA GLY A 49 9.45 22.62 -17.15
C GLY A 49 10.07 22.01 -18.41
N TYR A 50 10.77 22.82 -19.21
CA TYR A 50 11.49 22.34 -20.38
C TYR A 50 12.79 21.62 -19.97
N CYS A 51 13.00 20.44 -20.51
CA CYS A 51 14.23 19.67 -20.32
C CYS A 51 14.61 18.88 -21.56
N THR A 52 15.83 18.40 -21.59
CA THR A 52 16.31 17.46 -22.61
C THR A 52 16.71 16.16 -21.95
N PHE A 53 16.31 15.04 -22.52
CA PHE A 53 16.61 13.73 -22.00
C PHE A 53 17.13 12.80 -23.11
N LYS A 54 18.08 11.94 -22.79
CA LYS A 54 18.64 11.00 -23.74
C LYS A 54 17.71 9.81 -23.92
N GLN A 55 17.24 9.57 -25.13
CA GLN A 55 16.25 8.53 -25.42
C GLN A 55 16.70 7.11 -25.08
N ASP A 56 18.00 6.82 -25.19
CA ASP A 56 18.52 5.49 -24.84
C ASP A 56 18.38 5.16 -23.34
N ASP A 57 18.28 6.20 -22.48
CA ASP A 57 18.21 6.01 -21.03
C ASP A 57 16.81 5.54 -20.56
N TYR A 58 15.76 5.69 -21.39
CA TYR A 58 14.44 5.10 -21.08
C TYR A 58 14.49 3.58 -20.94
N LYS A 59 15.37 2.91 -21.67
CA LYS A 59 15.52 1.46 -21.65
C LYS A 59 16.06 0.91 -20.32
N ILE A 60 16.55 1.79 -19.45
CA ILE A 60 17.00 1.41 -18.11
C ILE A 60 15.81 1.11 -17.22
N ILE A 61 14.65 1.75 -17.48
CA ILE A 61 13.44 1.62 -16.70
C ILE A 61 12.55 0.52 -17.28
N PRO A 62 12.07 -0.44 -16.50
CA PRO A 62 11.16 -1.47 -16.99
C PRO A 62 9.91 -0.89 -17.65
N GLY A 63 9.62 -1.34 -18.86
CA GLY A 63 8.51 -0.83 -19.68
C GLY A 63 8.80 0.41 -20.50
N ASP A 64 10.05 0.90 -20.51
CA ASP A 64 10.56 2.03 -21.31
C ASP A 64 9.67 3.31 -21.20
N PRO A 65 9.19 3.72 -20.00
CA PRO A 65 8.35 4.90 -19.87
C PRO A 65 9.12 6.16 -20.25
N ILE A 66 8.43 7.13 -20.85
CA ILE A 66 9.03 8.44 -21.19
C ILE A 66 9.11 9.29 -19.92
N ALA A 67 10.08 9.03 -19.07
CA ALA A 67 10.25 9.62 -17.74
C ALA A 67 11.36 10.67 -17.73
N PHE A 68 11.23 11.69 -18.55
CA PHE A 68 12.24 12.72 -18.77
C PHE A 68 12.50 13.66 -17.56
N TRP A 69 11.68 13.56 -16.52
CA TRP A 69 11.76 14.40 -15.31
C TRP A 69 12.58 13.78 -14.17
N ILE A 70 13.03 12.53 -14.33
CA ILE A 70 13.84 11.87 -13.31
C ILE A 70 15.31 12.21 -13.44
N SER A 71 16.03 12.19 -12.34
CA SER A 71 17.47 12.48 -12.29
C SER A 71 18.33 11.29 -12.72
N ASP A 72 19.59 11.56 -13.03
CA ASP A 72 20.59 10.51 -13.27
C ASP A 72 20.80 9.62 -12.04
N ASN A 73 20.67 10.16 -10.81
CA ASN A 73 20.78 9.37 -9.59
C ASN A 73 19.61 8.42 -9.44
N PHE A 74 18.41 8.90 -9.74
CA PHE A 74 17.21 8.06 -9.73
C PHE A 74 17.32 6.94 -10.79
N LEU A 75 17.78 7.24 -12.01
CA LEU A 75 18.01 6.24 -13.06
C LEU A 75 19.01 5.15 -12.61
N LYS A 76 20.07 5.52 -11.87
CA LYS A 76 21.06 4.56 -11.39
C LYS A 76 20.46 3.51 -10.48
N THR A 77 19.37 3.84 -9.75
CA THR A 77 18.72 2.89 -8.85
C THR A 77 18.16 1.67 -9.59
N PHE A 78 17.70 1.83 -10.82
CA PHE A 78 17.21 0.72 -11.66
C PHE A 78 18.29 -0.29 -12.08
N ARG A 79 19.56 -0.05 -11.77
CA ARG A 79 20.64 -1.02 -11.95
C ARG A 79 20.77 -1.98 -10.76
N ASN A 80 20.09 -1.70 -9.66
CA ASN A 80 20.04 -2.58 -8.49
C ASN A 80 19.23 -3.84 -8.80
N LYS A 81 19.36 -4.86 -7.94
CA LYS A 81 18.41 -5.96 -7.90
C LYS A 81 17.02 -5.40 -7.67
N THR A 82 15.99 -6.13 -8.10
CA THR A 82 14.60 -5.73 -7.88
C THR A 82 13.98 -6.53 -6.74
N ILE A 83 12.85 -6.03 -6.18
CA ILE A 83 12.05 -6.76 -5.20
C ILE A 83 11.68 -8.15 -5.72
N GLY A 84 11.31 -8.27 -7.00
CA GLY A 84 10.98 -9.56 -7.63
C GLY A 84 12.11 -10.58 -7.63
N SER A 85 13.38 -10.14 -7.50
CA SER A 85 14.50 -11.06 -7.37
C SER A 85 14.66 -11.69 -5.96
N LEU A 86 13.91 -11.20 -4.97
CA LEU A 86 14.00 -11.56 -3.56
C LEU A 86 12.80 -12.38 -3.09
N CYS A 87 11.73 -12.46 -3.89
CA CYS A 87 10.47 -13.07 -3.48
C CYS A 87 9.80 -13.82 -4.63
N ASP A 88 8.84 -14.67 -4.26
CA ASP A 88 7.87 -15.24 -5.18
C ASP A 88 6.59 -14.42 -5.14
N ALA A 89 6.21 -13.81 -6.26
CA ALA A 89 5.02 -12.98 -6.36
C ALA A 89 3.82 -13.79 -6.88
N LYS A 90 2.68 -13.74 -6.18
CA LYS A 90 1.48 -14.52 -6.50
C LYS A 90 0.22 -13.66 -6.53
N ALA A 91 -0.56 -13.83 -7.58
CA ALA A 91 -1.80 -13.09 -7.77
C ALA A 91 -2.94 -13.54 -6.82
N GLY A 92 -2.81 -14.73 -6.22
CA GLY A 92 -3.83 -15.26 -5.32
C GLY A 92 -4.97 -16.00 -6.02
N ILE A 93 -6.02 -16.27 -5.25
CA ILE A 93 -7.18 -17.08 -5.62
C ILE A 93 -8.17 -16.26 -6.46
N VAL A 94 -8.79 -16.90 -7.45
CA VAL A 94 -10.04 -16.48 -8.07
C VAL A 94 -11.12 -17.46 -7.65
N SER A 95 -12.11 -16.99 -6.87
CA SER A 95 -13.21 -17.84 -6.39
C SER A 95 -14.19 -18.21 -7.51
N GLY A 96 -14.34 -17.32 -8.50
CA GLY A 96 -15.33 -17.43 -9.56
C GLY A 96 -16.75 -17.06 -9.13
N ASP A 97 -17.07 -17.13 -7.85
CA ASP A 97 -18.32 -16.72 -7.23
C ASP A 97 -18.04 -16.20 -5.81
N ASP A 98 -17.79 -14.91 -5.72
CA ASP A 98 -17.46 -14.29 -4.44
C ASP A 98 -18.65 -14.34 -3.46
N ASP A 99 -19.87 -14.22 -3.94
CA ASP A 99 -21.07 -14.24 -3.09
C ASP A 99 -21.25 -15.57 -2.38
N TYR A 100 -20.83 -16.66 -3.01
CA TYR A 100 -20.87 -18.01 -2.43
C TYR A 100 -19.66 -18.30 -1.54
N PHE A 101 -18.45 -18.04 -2.04
CA PHE A 101 -17.21 -18.47 -1.38
C PHE A 101 -16.68 -17.51 -0.33
N LEU A 102 -16.96 -16.20 -0.43
CA LEU A 102 -16.45 -15.19 0.49
C LEU A 102 -17.57 -14.64 1.37
N LYS A 103 -17.23 -14.47 2.64
CA LYS A 103 -18.09 -13.80 3.64
C LYS A 103 -17.26 -12.89 4.51
N MET A 104 -17.89 -11.89 5.12
CA MET A 104 -17.27 -11.23 6.25
C MET A 104 -17.20 -12.20 7.43
N TRP A 105 -16.14 -12.16 8.22
CA TRP A 105 -15.92 -13.14 9.27
C TRP A 105 -17.09 -13.24 10.25
N PHE A 106 -17.75 -12.12 10.56
CA PHE A 106 -18.88 -12.08 11.50
C PHE A 106 -20.22 -12.61 10.92
N GLU A 107 -20.29 -12.90 9.63
CA GLU A 107 -21.44 -13.59 8.99
C GLU A 107 -21.39 -15.11 9.22
N ILE A 108 -20.27 -15.62 9.70
CA ILE A 108 -20.03 -17.05 9.88
C ILE A 108 -19.89 -17.37 11.36
N PRO A 109 -20.50 -18.48 11.86
CA PRO A 109 -20.25 -18.92 13.23
C PRO A 109 -18.75 -19.08 13.49
N ILE A 110 -18.24 -18.42 14.52
CA ILE A 110 -16.81 -18.34 14.83
C ILE A 110 -16.16 -19.73 14.97
N VAL A 111 -16.92 -20.72 15.42
CA VAL A 111 -16.47 -22.11 15.57
C VAL A 111 -16.22 -22.82 14.22
N GLU A 112 -16.68 -22.26 13.11
CA GLU A 112 -16.45 -22.78 11.77
C GLU A 112 -15.24 -22.11 11.08
N ILE A 113 -14.63 -21.10 11.71
CA ILE A 113 -13.51 -20.34 11.17
C ILE A 113 -12.22 -20.82 11.83
N THR A 114 -11.22 -21.14 11.02
CA THR A 114 -9.86 -21.46 11.49
C THR A 114 -8.96 -20.27 11.21
N PHE A 115 -8.78 -19.39 12.24
CA PHE A 115 -7.98 -18.17 12.11
C PHE A 115 -6.47 -18.42 12.11
N ASP A 116 -6.02 -19.53 12.67
CA ASP A 116 -4.63 -19.95 12.81
C ASP A 116 -4.20 -21.04 11.83
N ALA A 117 -4.96 -21.17 10.72
CA ALA A 117 -4.59 -22.11 9.65
C ALA A 117 -3.14 -21.89 9.21
N ASN A 118 -2.33 -22.93 9.20
CA ASN A 118 -0.88 -22.82 8.95
C ASN A 118 -0.33 -23.91 8.02
N ASN A 119 -1.10 -24.96 7.77
CA ASN A 119 -0.72 -26.09 6.94
C ASN A 119 -1.79 -26.38 5.89
N PHE A 120 -1.38 -26.33 4.62
CA PHE A 120 -2.29 -26.65 3.51
C PHE A 120 -2.79 -28.10 3.50
N GLU A 121 -1.99 -29.04 3.97
CA GLU A 121 -2.40 -30.46 4.02
C GLU A 121 -3.62 -30.68 4.93
N ASP A 122 -3.82 -29.81 5.93
CA ASP A 122 -4.95 -29.88 6.84
C ASP A 122 -6.23 -29.21 6.27
N ARG A 123 -6.21 -28.72 5.02
CA ARG A 123 -7.32 -27.98 4.39
C ARG A 123 -8.67 -28.70 4.41
N THR A 124 -8.67 -30.02 4.49
CA THR A 124 -9.90 -30.82 4.57
C THR A 124 -10.57 -30.72 5.94
N ALA A 125 -9.83 -30.31 6.97
CA ALA A 125 -10.34 -30.03 8.31
C ALA A 125 -10.81 -28.57 8.45
N TYR A 126 -10.42 -27.68 7.54
CA TYR A 126 -10.80 -26.28 7.54
C TYR A 126 -12.07 -26.09 6.72
N LYS A 127 -13.07 -25.39 7.25
CA LYS A 127 -14.25 -24.98 6.49
C LYS A 127 -14.07 -23.57 5.97
N TRP A 128 -13.88 -22.62 6.88
CA TRP A 128 -13.63 -21.22 6.57
C TRP A 128 -12.25 -20.81 7.10
N VAL A 129 -11.51 -20.08 6.30
CA VAL A 129 -10.20 -19.53 6.66
C VAL A 129 -10.10 -18.07 6.25
N PRO A 130 -9.29 -17.25 6.94
CA PRO A 130 -9.07 -15.86 6.54
C PRO A 130 -8.49 -15.71 5.14
N ILE A 131 -8.97 -14.68 4.41
CA ILE A 131 -8.48 -14.33 3.08
C ILE A 131 -8.25 -12.83 2.96
N ASN A 132 -7.13 -12.43 2.38
CA ASN A 132 -6.87 -11.06 2.00
C ASN A 132 -7.67 -10.69 0.74
N LYS A 133 -8.52 -9.66 0.82
CA LYS A 133 -9.39 -9.20 -0.28
C LYS A 133 -9.02 -7.80 -0.79
N GLY A 134 -7.98 -7.18 -0.27
CA GLY A 134 -7.65 -5.78 -0.49
C GLY A 134 -8.35 -4.89 0.54
N GLY A 135 -8.93 -3.79 0.11
CA GLY A 135 -9.64 -2.85 0.99
C GLY A 135 -9.06 -1.45 0.94
N ALA A 136 -9.41 -0.64 1.92
CA ALA A 136 -8.97 0.75 2.07
C ALA A 136 -7.44 0.90 2.12
N TYR A 137 -6.97 2.13 1.91
CA TYR A 137 -5.57 2.47 2.11
C TYR A 137 -5.18 2.21 3.57
N ARG A 138 -4.29 1.25 3.79
CA ARG A 138 -3.79 0.90 5.13
C ARG A 138 -2.41 0.26 5.02
N ARG A 139 -1.44 0.79 5.75
CA ARG A 139 -0.06 0.30 5.82
C ARG A 139 0.13 -0.65 7.00
N HIS A 140 1.13 -1.49 6.92
CA HIS A 140 1.68 -2.37 7.94
C HIS A 140 0.76 -3.51 8.39
N TYR A 141 -0.48 -3.26 8.82
CA TYR A 141 -1.42 -4.28 9.32
C TYR A 141 -2.88 -3.85 9.11
N GLY A 142 -3.80 -4.81 8.92
CA GLY A 142 -5.25 -4.58 8.81
C GLY A 142 -5.87 -5.00 7.47
N ASN A 143 -7.12 -4.62 7.23
CA ASN A 143 -7.99 -5.09 6.13
C ASN A 143 -8.22 -6.61 6.18
N TYR A 144 -8.38 -7.15 7.38
CA TYR A 144 -8.65 -8.56 7.66
C TYR A 144 -10.12 -8.74 8.04
N GLU A 145 -10.99 -8.73 7.04
CA GLU A 145 -12.43 -8.72 7.23
C GLU A 145 -13.09 -9.98 6.67
N TYR A 146 -12.43 -10.63 5.70
CA TYR A 146 -13.03 -11.69 4.92
C TYR A 146 -12.49 -13.07 5.28
N VAL A 147 -13.39 -14.04 5.15
CA VAL A 147 -13.10 -15.48 5.19
C VAL A 147 -13.57 -16.15 3.90
N ILE A 148 -12.89 -17.20 3.50
CA ILE A 148 -13.23 -17.99 2.31
C ILE A 148 -13.58 -19.42 2.71
N ASN A 149 -14.62 -19.97 2.10
CA ASN A 149 -14.97 -21.37 2.22
C ASN A 149 -13.97 -22.23 1.42
N ILE A 150 -12.85 -22.54 2.07
CA ILE A 150 -11.76 -23.28 1.43
C ILE A 150 -12.13 -24.75 1.21
N TYR A 151 -13.00 -25.32 2.06
CA TYR A 151 -13.46 -26.70 1.91
C TYR A 151 -14.19 -26.88 0.58
N ASP A 152 -15.19 -26.04 0.31
CA ASP A 152 -15.96 -26.13 -0.93
C ASP A 152 -15.11 -25.75 -2.15
N LEU A 153 -14.21 -24.78 -2.02
CA LEU A 153 -13.31 -24.39 -3.10
C LEU A 153 -12.43 -25.55 -3.58
N TRP A 154 -12.03 -26.46 -2.69
CA TRP A 154 -11.16 -27.60 -3.00
C TRP A 154 -11.91 -28.90 -3.23
N ASN A 155 -13.06 -29.12 -2.61
CA ASN A 155 -13.72 -30.42 -2.59
C ASN A 155 -14.98 -30.50 -3.48
N ARG A 156 -15.56 -29.37 -3.90
CA ARG A 156 -16.84 -29.33 -4.67
C ARG A 156 -16.70 -28.83 -6.09
N GLN A 157 -15.55 -28.94 -6.72
CA GLN A 157 -15.30 -28.42 -8.07
C GLN A 157 -16.30 -28.83 -9.14
N GLU A 158 -16.84 -30.02 -9.05
CA GLU A 158 -17.72 -30.60 -10.09
C GLU A 158 -19.09 -29.91 -10.19
N LYS A 159 -19.47 -29.09 -9.19
CA LYS A 159 -20.80 -28.46 -9.12
C LYS A 159 -20.80 -26.96 -9.40
N VAL A 160 -19.64 -26.32 -9.47
CA VAL A 160 -19.53 -24.88 -9.65
C VAL A 160 -19.10 -24.59 -11.09
N ASN A 161 -20.06 -24.12 -11.88
CA ASN A 161 -19.88 -23.79 -13.31
C ASN A 161 -19.11 -22.46 -13.52
N VAL A 162 -18.12 -22.17 -12.66
CA VAL A 162 -17.35 -20.93 -12.65
C VAL A 162 -15.85 -21.19 -12.74
N SER A 163 -15.15 -20.24 -13.32
CA SER A 163 -13.70 -20.31 -13.50
C SER A 163 -12.99 -20.08 -12.15
N VAL A 164 -12.68 -21.14 -11.43
CA VAL A 164 -11.92 -21.10 -10.19
C VAL A 164 -10.42 -21.22 -10.52
N ARG A 165 -9.61 -20.32 -9.98
CA ARG A 165 -8.15 -20.43 -9.98
C ARG A 165 -7.63 -20.52 -8.54
N ARG A 166 -6.90 -21.56 -8.23
CA ARG A 166 -6.25 -21.76 -6.93
C ARG A 166 -4.80 -21.30 -6.97
N SER A 167 -4.29 -20.91 -5.82
CA SER A 167 -2.85 -20.74 -5.64
C SER A 167 -2.16 -22.11 -5.52
N GLU A 168 -0.86 -22.13 -5.73
CA GLU A 168 -0.05 -23.33 -5.46
C GLU A 168 -0.04 -23.62 -3.95
N PRO A 169 -0.08 -24.92 -3.53
CA PRO A 169 -0.22 -25.33 -2.14
C PRO A 169 0.77 -24.70 -1.16
N GLU A 170 2.01 -24.52 -1.60
CA GLU A 170 3.10 -23.98 -0.78
C GLU A 170 2.92 -22.52 -0.34
N PHE A 171 2.01 -21.76 -0.97
CA PHE A 171 1.77 -20.35 -0.65
C PHE A 171 0.57 -20.13 0.28
N TYR A 172 -0.19 -21.19 0.60
CA TYR A 172 -1.29 -21.08 1.55
C TYR A 172 -0.77 -20.88 2.97
N PHE A 173 -1.39 -19.94 3.68
CA PHE A 173 -1.15 -19.65 5.11
C PHE A 173 0.27 -19.18 5.44
N LYS A 174 1.09 -18.89 4.44
CA LYS A 174 2.45 -18.42 4.65
C LYS A 174 2.50 -16.92 4.93
N LYS A 175 3.54 -16.54 5.68
CA LYS A 175 3.87 -15.13 5.92
C LYS A 175 4.26 -14.46 4.60
N ALA A 176 3.66 -13.31 4.33
CA ALA A 176 3.85 -12.57 3.09
C ALA A 176 3.59 -11.08 3.27
N LEU A 177 3.91 -10.28 2.26
CA LEU A 177 3.40 -8.92 2.11
C LEU A 177 2.26 -8.91 1.10
N ASN A 178 1.20 -8.15 1.37
CA ASN A 178 0.12 -7.94 0.43
C ASN A 178 -0.21 -6.45 0.26
N TRP A 179 -0.97 -6.14 -0.78
CA TRP A 179 -1.48 -4.80 -1.07
C TRP A 179 -2.87 -4.89 -1.72
N SER A 180 -3.56 -3.77 -1.83
CA SER A 180 -4.81 -3.69 -2.61
C SER A 180 -4.46 -3.50 -4.08
N ALA A 181 -4.88 -4.42 -4.95
CA ALA A 181 -4.57 -4.38 -6.38
C ALA A 181 -5.16 -3.16 -7.08
N THR A 182 -6.22 -2.57 -6.54
CA THR A 182 -6.83 -1.33 -7.03
C THR A 182 -6.96 -0.38 -5.85
N THR A 183 -6.42 0.82 -5.99
CA THR A 183 -6.45 1.85 -4.94
C THR A 183 -6.50 3.24 -5.57
N MET A 184 -7.21 4.16 -4.93
CA MET A 184 -7.23 5.59 -5.28
C MET A 184 -6.37 6.43 -4.33
N GLY A 185 -5.96 5.89 -3.18
CA GLY A 185 -5.20 6.58 -2.14
C GLY A 185 -3.68 6.35 -2.17
N GLY A 186 -3.15 5.74 -3.25
CA GLY A 186 -1.74 5.36 -3.32
C GLY A 186 -1.49 3.90 -2.91
N SER A 187 -0.25 3.44 -3.06
CA SER A 187 0.13 2.07 -2.69
C SER A 187 0.31 1.93 -1.18
N SER A 188 -0.16 0.82 -0.63
CA SER A 188 -0.01 0.50 0.79
C SER A 188 0.18 -1.00 0.98
N PHE A 189 1.24 -1.36 1.70
CA PHE A 189 1.65 -2.75 1.88
C PHE A 189 1.49 -3.17 3.34
N ARG A 190 1.03 -4.40 3.54
CA ARG A 190 0.71 -4.98 4.84
C ARG A 190 1.37 -6.34 4.96
N ILE A 191 1.77 -6.70 6.19
CA ILE A 191 2.16 -8.07 6.50
C ILE A 191 0.91 -8.95 6.59
N THR A 192 1.03 -10.18 6.18
CA THR A 192 -0.01 -11.21 6.37
C THR A 192 0.61 -12.51 6.82
N ASN A 193 -0.12 -13.29 7.63
CA ASN A 193 0.25 -14.62 8.05
C ASN A 193 -1.02 -15.43 8.37
N ASN A 194 -0.98 -16.74 8.23
CA ASN A 194 -2.11 -17.64 8.50
C ASN A 194 -3.36 -17.33 7.66
N LYS A 195 -3.16 -16.75 6.48
CA LYS A 195 -4.24 -16.34 5.58
C LYS A 195 -3.92 -16.80 4.17
N THR A 196 -4.95 -16.84 3.34
CA THR A 196 -4.77 -16.93 1.89
C THR A 196 -5.01 -15.55 1.26
N SER A 197 -4.81 -15.43 -0.05
CA SER A 197 -4.93 -14.16 -0.77
C SER A 197 -5.76 -14.31 -2.03
N SER A 198 -6.57 -13.30 -2.32
CA SER A 198 -7.30 -13.18 -3.59
C SER A 198 -6.54 -12.31 -4.60
N THR A 199 -6.99 -12.30 -5.84
CA THR A 199 -6.44 -11.41 -6.88
C THR A 199 -6.62 -9.93 -6.58
N ALA A 200 -7.54 -9.56 -5.69
CA ALA A 200 -7.69 -8.20 -5.22
C ALA A 200 -6.63 -7.80 -4.16
N ALA A 201 -5.93 -8.80 -3.62
CA ALA A 201 -4.82 -8.62 -2.69
C ALA A 201 -3.66 -9.56 -3.02
N PRO A 202 -2.90 -9.31 -4.08
CA PRO A 202 -1.73 -10.10 -4.44
C PRO A 202 -0.70 -10.10 -3.31
N SER A 203 0.21 -11.09 -3.33
CA SER A 203 1.17 -11.29 -2.24
C SER A 203 2.58 -11.55 -2.74
N LEU A 204 3.57 -11.11 -1.94
CA LEU A 204 4.99 -11.38 -2.10
C LEU A 204 5.44 -12.31 -0.96
N TYR A 205 6.00 -13.46 -1.32
CA TYR A 205 6.49 -14.47 -0.38
C TYR A 205 8.02 -14.48 -0.38
N PHE A 206 8.62 -14.23 0.77
CA PHE A 206 10.07 -14.11 0.93
C PHE A 206 10.66 -15.36 1.56
N LYS A 207 11.93 -15.65 1.24
CA LYS A 207 12.64 -16.81 1.77
C LYS A 207 13.09 -16.63 3.22
N ASN A 208 13.26 -15.38 3.64
CA ASN A 208 13.65 -15.02 5.00
C ASN A 208 12.93 -13.78 5.48
N ASP A 209 12.87 -13.59 6.79
CA ASP A 209 12.17 -12.48 7.42
C ASP A 209 12.86 -11.13 7.19
N ASP A 210 14.17 -11.07 7.09
CA ASP A 210 14.88 -9.82 6.90
C ASP A 210 14.53 -9.19 5.54
N ASP A 211 14.53 -9.99 4.46
CA ASP A 211 14.10 -9.54 3.14
C ASP A 211 12.63 -9.07 3.17
N LEU A 212 11.77 -9.77 3.91
CA LEU A 212 10.36 -9.39 4.07
C LEU A 212 10.21 -8.03 4.75
N TYR A 213 10.85 -7.82 5.91
CA TYR A 213 10.69 -6.59 6.68
C TYR A 213 11.34 -5.39 5.99
N VAL A 214 12.52 -5.57 5.38
CA VAL A 214 13.16 -4.50 4.60
C VAL A 214 12.33 -4.15 3.36
N SER A 215 11.75 -5.14 2.70
CA SER A 215 10.81 -4.89 1.58
C SER A 215 9.54 -4.18 2.06
N LEU A 216 9.00 -4.50 3.24
CA LEU A 216 7.85 -3.78 3.80
C LEU A 216 8.18 -2.31 4.07
N ALA A 217 9.37 -2.04 4.64
CA ALA A 217 9.85 -0.68 4.86
C ALA A 217 9.98 0.08 3.55
N LEU A 218 10.66 -0.51 2.56
CA LEU A 218 10.88 0.10 1.26
C LEU A 218 9.56 0.37 0.53
N LEU A 219 8.67 -0.62 0.45
CA LEU A 219 7.41 -0.51 -0.29
C LEU A 219 6.41 0.47 0.34
N ASN A 220 6.52 0.77 1.64
CA ASN A 220 5.73 1.81 2.32
C ASN A 220 6.46 3.16 2.42
N SER A 221 7.69 3.29 1.92
CA SER A 221 8.46 4.53 1.97
C SER A 221 8.01 5.56 0.92
N CYS A 222 8.43 6.81 1.09
CA CYS A 222 8.15 7.90 0.15
C CYS A 222 8.68 7.62 -1.26
N ILE A 223 9.85 6.98 -1.39
CA ILE A 223 10.45 6.65 -2.69
C ILE A 223 9.65 5.59 -3.44
N SER A 224 8.98 4.68 -2.73
CA SER A 224 8.15 3.65 -3.35
C SER A 224 7.01 4.26 -4.15
N GLN A 225 6.36 5.32 -3.64
CA GLN A 225 5.30 5.99 -4.39
C GLN A 225 5.84 6.57 -5.71
N VAL A 226 7.04 7.15 -5.69
CA VAL A 226 7.69 7.67 -6.92
C VAL A 226 7.94 6.54 -7.94
N TYR A 227 8.41 5.37 -7.47
CA TYR A 227 8.56 4.20 -8.35
C TYR A 227 7.21 3.71 -8.88
N MET A 228 6.17 3.67 -8.05
CA MET A 228 4.84 3.21 -8.48
C MET A 228 4.24 4.15 -9.52
N ASP A 229 4.34 5.46 -9.34
CA ASP A 229 3.85 6.45 -10.31
C ASP A 229 4.58 6.37 -11.65
N LEU A 230 5.86 5.98 -11.62
CA LEU A 230 6.68 5.79 -12.82
C LEU A 230 6.37 4.47 -13.53
N LEU A 231 6.28 3.36 -12.78
CA LEU A 231 6.12 2.00 -13.32
C LEU A 231 4.65 1.67 -13.63
N ASN A 232 3.71 2.37 -13.00
CA ASN A 232 2.28 2.11 -13.13
C ASN A 232 1.46 3.40 -13.14
N PRO A 233 1.29 4.04 -14.30
CA PRO A 233 0.49 5.26 -14.42
C PRO A 233 -1.03 5.02 -14.35
N THR A 234 -1.48 3.85 -13.85
CA THR A 234 -2.90 3.47 -13.74
C THR A 234 -3.28 3.16 -12.30
N VAL A 235 -4.58 3.14 -11.99
CA VAL A 235 -5.10 2.81 -10.66
C VAL A 235 -4.90 1.35 -10.24
N GLY A 236 -4.57 0.47 -11.18
CA GLY A 236 -4.40 -0.97 -10.93
C GLY A 236 -2.92 -1.33 -10.68
N LEU A 237 -2.52 -1.58 -9.45
CA LEU A 237 -1.14 -1.97 -9.09
C LEU A 237 -0.93 -3.47 -9.31
N LYS A 238 -0.26 -3.82 -10.41
CA LYS A 238 0.02 -5.21 -10.82
C LYS A 238 1.26 -5.75 -10.15
N LEU A 239 1.37 -7.10 -10.08
CA LEU A 239 2.56 -7.81 -9.59
C LEU A 239 3.85 -7.29 -10.23
N ALA A 240 3.91 -7.26 -11.57
CA ALA A 240 5.11 -6.85 -12.28
C ALA A 240 5.59 -5.43 -11.94
N ASN A 241 4.68 -4.51 -11.59
CA ASN A 241 5.05 -3.17 -11.16
C ASN A 241 5.77 -3.19 -9.80
N VAL A 242 5.26 -3.98 -8.84
CA VAL A 242 5.86 -4.13 -7.52
C VAL A 242 7.19 -4.89 -7.60
N GLU A 243 7.24 -5.96 -8.38
CA GLU A 243 8.46 -6.74 -8.62
C GLU A 243 9.58 -5.91 -9.25
N ALA A 244 9.24 -4.90 -10.07
CA ALA A 244 10.19 -4.04 -10.76
C ALA A 244 10.82 -2.95 -9.87
N VAL A 245 10.32 -2.73 -8.66
CA VAL A 245 10.89 -1.75 -7.72
C VAL A 245 12.34 -2.13 -7.41
N PRO A 246 13.29 -1.21 -7.59
CA PRO A 246 14.67 -1.44 -7.21
C PRO A 246 14.81 -1.73 -5.70
N ALA A 247 15.59 -2.73 -5.34
CA ALA A 247 15.88 -3.06 -3.95
C ALA A 247 17.12 -2.32 -3.45
N ILE A 248 17.17 -2.07 -2.13
CA ILE A 248 18.34 -1.51 -1.44
C ILE A 248 19.27 -2.63 -0.96
N ASN A 249 20.43 -2.28 -0.39
CA ASN A 249 21.28 -3.27 0.26
C ASN A 249 20.66 -3.71 1.59
N PHE A 250 20.03 -4.89 1.58
CA PHE A 250 19.30 -5.44 2.71
C PHE A 250 20.16 -5.76 3.92
N GLU A 251 21.35 -6.35 3.72
CA GLU A 251 22.22 -6.82 4.82
C GLU A 251 22.62 -5.69 5.78
N LYS A 252 22.91 -4.51 5.21
CA LYS A 252 23.41 -3.36 5.98
C LYS A 252 22.32 -2.72 6.87
N MET A 253 21.05 -2.86 6.51
CA MET A 253 19.96 -2.11 7.13
C MET A 253 18.93 -3.00 7.83
N ALA A 254 19.05 -4.33 7.68
CA ALA A 254 18.05 -5.28 8.11
C ALA A 254 17.63 -5.10 9.58
N VAL A 255 18.57 -4.95 10.49
CA VAL A 255 18.28 -4.84 11.93
C VAL A 255 17.44 -3.62 12.26
N PHE A 256 17.81 -2.45 11.73
CA PHE A 256 17.07 -1.20 12.00
C PHE A 256 15.68 -1.24 11.35
N LEU A 257 15.59 -1.57 10.06
CA LEU A 257 14.35 -1.55 9.32
C LEU A 257 13.36 -2.61 9.83
N ARG A 258 13.87 -3.79 10.21
CA ARG A 258 13.05 -4.83 10.83
C ARG A 258 12.43 -4.36 12.13
N SER A 259 13.23 -3.82 13.06
CA SER A 259 12.73 -3.31 14.34
C SER A 259 11.70 -2.19 14.16
N SER A 260 11.95 -1.27 13.21
CA SER A 260 11.02 -0.18 12.90
C SER A 260 9.70 -0.70 12.30
N CYS A 261 9.77 -1.68 11.39
CA CYS A 261 8.58 -2.33 10.83
C CYS A 261 7.78 -3.11 11.88
N GLU A 262 8.44 -3.88 12.74
CA GLU A 262 7.78 -4.62 13.83
C GLU A 262 7.04 -3.67 14.77
N ASN A 263 7.62 -2.51 15.07
CA ASN A 263 6.96 -1.47 15.86
C ASN A 263 5.73 -0.89 15.13
N ASN A 264 5.87 -0.55 13.84
CA ASN A 264 4.76 -0.04 13.03
C ASN A 264 3.62 -1.06 12.88
N ILE A 265 3.95 -2.34 12.72
CA ILE A 265 2.97 -3.43 12.69
C ILE A 265 2.22 -3.50 14.03
N ALA A 266 2.93 -3.40 15.16
CA ALA A 266 2.32 -3.42 16.48
C ALA A 266 1.37 -2.25 16.69
N LEU A 267 1.78 -1.02 16.32
CA LEU A 267 0.93 0.18 16.38
C LEU A 267 -0.31 0.05 15.49
N SER A 268 -0.15 -0.46 14.27
CA SER A 268 -1.27 -0.68 13.34
C SER A 268 -2.21 -1.78 13.82
N LYS A 269 -1.67 -2.85 14.43
CA LYS A 269 -2.49 -3.93 15.01
C LYS A 269 -3.29 -3.43 16.20
N GLU A 270 -2.67 -2.71 17.13
CA GLU A 270 -3.36 -2.12 18.28
C GLU A 270 -4.50 -1.20 17.85
N ASP A 271 -4.28 -0.41 16.79
CA ASP A 271 -5.31 0.44 16.21
C ASP A 271 -6.44 -0.39 15.60
N TRP A 272 -6.12 -1.36 14.75
CA TRP A 272 -7.08 -2.24 14.09
C TRP A 272 -7.95 -3.01 15.09
N ASP A 273 -7.35 -3.58 16.12
CA ASP A 273 -8.03 -4.38 17.13
C ASP A 273 -8.85 -3.54 18.14
N SER A 274 -8.78 -2.21 18.03
CA SER A 274 -9.62 -1.29 18.80
C SER A 274 -11.05 -1.18 18.24
N TYR A 275 -11.35 -1.79 17.09
CA TYR A 275 -12.63 -1.69 16.38
C TYR A 275 -13.23 -3.08 16.12
N GLU A 276 -14.57 -3.15 16.18
CA GLU A 276 -15.37 -4.38 16.03
C GLU A 276 -15.22 -5.11 14.70
N ILE A 277 -14.61 -4.46 13.71
CA ILE A 277 -14.27 -5.08 12.41
C ILE A 277 -13.14 -6.12 12.55
N SER A 278 -12.30 -6.01 13.57
CA SER A 278 -11.28 -7.00 13.89
C SER A 278 -11.88 -8.21 14.58
N TRP A 279 -11.49 -9.42 14.19
CA TRP A 279 -11.82 -10.63 14.94
C TRP A 279 -11.03 -10.79 16.26
N ASP A 280 -9.97 -9.99 16.45
CA ASP A 280 -9.21 -9.88 17.71
C ASP A 280 -9.77 -8.78 18.63
N PHE A 281 -10.89 -8.12 18.26
CA PHE A 281 -11.55 -7.12 19.10
C PHE A 281 -12.10 -7.77 20.37
N GLU A 282 -11.69 -7.24 21.52
CA GLU A 282 -12.15 -7.73 22.83
C GLU A 282 -13.21 -6.82 23.44
N GLN A 283 -12.96 -5.52 23.44
CA GLN A 283 -13.87 -4.52 23.98
C GLN A 283 -13.55 -3.12 23.48
N HIS A 284 -14.58 -2.29 23.42
CA HIS A 284 -14.44 -0.90 23.00
C HIS A 284 -13.45 -0.14 23.91
N PRO A 285 -12.57 0.72 23.34
CA PRO A 285 -11.56 1.46 24.10
C PRO A 285 -12.08 2.25 25.31
N LEU A 286 -13.29 2.82 25.25
CA LEU A 286 -13.90 3.49 26.40
C LEU A 286 -14.23 2.51 27.54
N VAL A 287 -14.71 1.31 27.22
CA VAL A 287 -15.04 0.28 28.20
C VAL A 287 -13.78 -0.27 28.84
N LYS A 288 -12.69 -0.39 28.07
CA LYS A 288 -11.38 -0.81 28.58
C LYS A 288 -10.84 0.10 29.69
N ARG A 289 -11.31 1.37 29.75
CA ARG A 289 -10.88 2.40 30.72
C ARG A 289 -11.94 2.72 31.76
N LYS A 290 -12.90 1.85 31.98
CA LYS A 290 -14.02 2.04 32.93
C LYS A 290 -13.59 2.36 34.37
N GLU A 291 -12.39 1.98 34.78
CA GLU A 291 -11.79 2.28 36.08
C GLU A 291 -11.55 3.78 36.32
N LEU A 292 -11.57 4.59 35.29
CA LEU A 292 -11.48 6.06 35.41
C LEU A 292 -12.79 6.70 35.92
N HIS A 293 -13.88 5.92 35.98
CA HIS A 293 -15.19 6.32 36.52
C HIS A 293 -15.79 7.60 35.95
N SER A 294 -15.33 8.03 34.76
CA SER A 294 -15.83 9.19 34.04
C SER A 294 -15.70 8.95 32.53
N LEU A 295 -16.81 9.09 31.82
CA LEU A 295 -16.81 8.95 30.34
C LEU A 295 -15.87 9.96 29.69
N GLU A 296 -15.88 11.21 30.18
CA GLU A 296 -14.98 12.26 29.69
C GLU A 296 -13.50 11.86 29.87
N LYS A 297 -13.13 11.37 31.05
CA LYS A 297 -11.74 10.92 31.29
C LYS A 297 -11.37 9.72 30.40
N CYS A 298 -12.27 8.76 30.22
CA CYS A 298 -12.05 7.63 29.32
C CYS A 298 -11.80 8.11 27.89
N TYR A 299 -12.62 9.04 27.42
CA TYR A 299 -12.50 9.63 26.09
C TYR A 299 -11.18 10.41 25.92
N LEU A 300 -10.85 11.34 26.83
CA LEU A 300 -9.62 12.12 26.76
C LEU A 300 -8.36 11.23 26.80
N THR A 301 -8.38 10.19 27.61
CA THR A 301 -7.28 9.22 27.67
C THR A 301 -7.15 8.49 26.34
N TRP A 302 -8.25 7.97 25.78
CA TRP A 302 -8.24 7.28 24.50
C TRP A 302 -7.80 8.21 23.36
N LYS A 303 -8.31 9.45 23.30
CA LYS A 303 -7.88 10.45 22.33
C LYS A 303 -6.37 10.70 22.39
N THR A 304 -5.83 10.83 23.60
CA THR A 304 -4.39 11.01 23.82
C THR A 304 -3.58 9.80 23.33
N GLU A 305 -4.05 8.57 23.58
CA GLU A 305 -3.39 7.36 23.11
C GLU A 305 -3.41 7.26 21.58
N CYS A 306 -4.54 7.60 20.92
CA CYS A 306 -4.62 7.66 19.46
C CYS A 306 -3.65 8.71 18.88
N GLU A 307 -3.58 9.90 19.49
CA GLU A 307 -2.64 10.95 19.08
C GLU A 307 -1.18 10.49 19.22
N ASN A 308 -0.83 9.88 20.36
CA ASN A 308 0.53 9.38 20.57
C ASN A 308 0.89 8.26 19.57
N ARG A 309 -0.05 7.36 19.27
CA ARG A 309 0.12 6.30 18.26
C ARG A 309 0.35 6.90 16.88
N PHE A 310 -0.46 7.90 16.50
CA PHE A 310 -0.36 8.59 15.23
C PHE A 310 1.01 9.28 15.06
N LEU A 311 1.42 10.08 16.05
CA LEU A 311 2.70 10.78 16.03
C LEU A 311 3.88 9.81 16.02
N LYS A 312 3.81 8.72 16.79
CA LYS A 312 4.85 7.69 16.79
C LYS A 312 4.96 6.97 15.46
N MET A 313 3.83 6.68 14.82
CA MET A 313 3.82 6.09 13.47
C MET A 313 4.48 7.02 12.47
N LYS A 314 4.11 8.30 12.46
CA LYS A 314 4.68 9.32 11.58
C LYS A 314 6.19 9.42 11.76
N ASP A 315 6.66 9.55 12.99
CA ASP A 315 8.09 9.62 13.32
C ASP A 315 8.86 8.39 12.82
N ASN A 316 8.33 7.19 13.06
CA ASN A 316 8.94 5.95 12.59
C ASN A 316 9.03 5.89 11.04
N GLU A 317 7.94 6.25 10.33
CA GLU A 317 7.92 6.24 8.87
C GLU A 317 8.89 7.28 8.27
N GLU A 318 8.99 8.47 8.85
CA GLU A 318 9.95 9.49 8.44
C GLU A 318 11.41 9.05 8.68
N HIS A 319 11.70 8.39 9.79
CA HIS A 319 13.01 7.81 10.03
C HIS A 319 13.36 6.70 9.02
N ILE A 320 12.40 5.83 8.68
CA ILE A 320 12.57 4.84 7.61
C ILE A 320 12.88 5.53 6.28
N ASN A 321 12.15 6.59 5.92
CA ASN A 321 12.37 7.35 4.70
C ASN A 321 13.79 7.94 4.64
N VAL A 322 14.26 8.55 5.72
CA VAL A 322 15.63 9.12 5.79
C VAL A 322 16.69 8.05 5.51
N VAL A 323 16.55 6.89 6.13
CA VAL A 323 17.51 5.78 5.97
C VAL A 323 17.50 5.25 4.54
N ILE A 324 16.32 5.03 3.96
CA ILE A 324 16.15 4.48 2.61
C ILE A 324 16.63 5.49 1.55
N LEU A 325 16.26 6.77 1.66
CA LEU A 325 16.69 7.80 0.72
C LEU A 325 18.20 7.97 0.71
N LYS A 326 18.83 7.92 1.89
CA LYS A 326 20.29 7.97 2.02
C LYS A 326 20.99 6.80 1.33
N GLU A 327 20.43 5.59 1.42
CA GLU A 327 21.00 4.42 0.75
C GLU A 327 20.90 4.50 -0.77
N TYR A 328 19.84 5.14 -1.30
CA TYR A 328 19.72 5.42 -2.73
C TYR A 328 20.54 6.65 -3.18
N GLY A 329 21.00 7.51 -2.26
CA GLY A 329 21.63 8.81 -2.57
C GLY A 329 20.62 9.81 -3.14
N LEU A 330 19.38 9.77 -2.67
CA LEU A 330 18.23 10.58 -3.15
C LEU A 330 17.69 11.53 -2.08
N GLU A 331 18.40 11.73 -0.98
CA GLU A 331 17.97 12.57 0.15
C GLU A 331 17.78 14.05 -0.19
N ASN A 332 18.38 14.50 -1.29
CA ASN A 332 18.22 15.88 -1.79
C ASN A 332 17.17 15.99 -2.92
N GLU A 333 16.56 14.89 -3.33
CA GLU A 333 15.65 14.84 -4.47
C GLU A 333 14.21 14.50 -4.07
N VAL A 334 14.05 13.71 -2.99
CA VAL A 334 12.76 13.25 -2.49
C VAL A 334 12.63 13.66 -1.02
N SER A 335 11.49 14.25 -0.65
CA SER A 335 11.21 14.59 0.76
C SER A 335 11.01 13.32 1.58
N CYS A 336 11.62 13.27 2.76
CA CYS A 336 11.39 12.21 3.75
C CYS A 336 10.11 12.41 4.57
N GLU A 337 9.47 13.58 4.48
CA GLU A 337 8.26 13.91 5.22
C GLU A 337 7.09 13.00 4.81
N VAL A 338 6.34 12.53 5.80
CA VAL A 338 5.14 11.74 5.59
C VAL A 338 3.91 12.62 5.79
N PRO A 339 3.11 12.85 4.73
CA PRO A 339 1.86 13.60 4.87
C PRO A 339 0.93 12.95 5.90
N GLU A 340 0.30 13.74 6.76
CA GLU A 340 -0.60 13.22 7.82
C GLU A 340 -1.70 12.31 7.28
N LYS A 341 -2.27 12.64 6.11
CA LYS A 341 -3.27 11.82 5.41
C LYS A 341 -2.77 10.44 4.98
N SER A 342 -1.45 10.23 4.97
CA SER A 342 -0.84 8.94 4.62
C SER A 342 -0.58 8.04 5.85
N ILE A 343 -0.82 8.55 7.05
CA ILE A 343 -0.74 7.76 8.28
C ILE A 343 -2.03 6.97 8.46
N SER A 344 -1.93 5.65 8.50
CA SER A 344 -3.08 4.74 8.43
C SER A 344 -3.54 4.20 9.80
N VAL A 345 -3.27 4.93 10.88
CA VAL A 345 -3.84 4.70 12.20
C VAL A 345 -4.79 5.84 12.57
N HIS A 346 -5.80 5.54 13.37
CA HIS A 346 -6.84 6.50 13.70
C HIS A 346 -6.31 7.68 14.53
N ARG A 347 -6.84 8.85 14.20
CA ARG A 347 -6.72 10.09 14.98
C ARG A 347 -8.11 10.58 15.32
N ILE A 348 -8.33 11.07 16.55
CA ILE A 348 -9.66 11.46 17.04
C ILE A 348 -9.74 12.98 17.07
N PHE A 349 -10.78 13.52 16.45
CA PHE A 349 -11.13 14.94 16.45
C PHE A 349 -12.48 15.15 17.14
N ASP A 350 -12.65 16.28 17.85
CA ASP A 350 -13.91 16.56 18.55
C ASP A 350 -14.98 17.03 17.55
N THR A 351 -14.59 17.84 16.56
CA THR A 351 -15.48 18.36 15.52
C THR A 351 -14.85 18.21 14.14
N LYS A 352 -15.64 18.40 13.07
CA LYS A 352 -15.13 18.42 11.69
C LYS A 352 -14.19 19.59 11.43
N GLU A 353 -14.44 20.71 12.10
CA GLU A 353 -13.65 21.93 11.97
C GLU A 353 -12.24 21.77 12.56
N ASP A 354 -12.05 20.81 13.46
CA ASP A 354 -10.74 20.48 14.05
C ASP A 354 -9.85 19.65 13.13
N ILE A 355 -10.40 19.14 12.02
CA ILE A 355 -9.63 18.33 11.07
C ILE A 355 -8.67 19.25 10.28
N PRO A 356 -7.35 19.03 10.34
CA PRO A 356 -6.42 19.78 9.50
C PRO A 356 -6.72 19.58 8.01
N VAL A 357 -6.54 20.62 7.20
CA VAL A 357 -6.67 20.53 5.73
C VAL A 357 -5.75 19.45 5.15
N SER A 358 -4.59 19.22 5.77
CA SER A 358 -3.64 18.16 5.41
C SER A 358 -4.22 16.74 5.54
N MET A 359 -5.31 16.58 6.32
CA MET A 359 -6.00 15.30 6.54
C MET A 359 -7.36 15.23 5.84
N ASP A 360 -7.73 16.24 5.07
CA ASP A 360 -9.00 16.21 4.31
C ASP A 360 -9.03 15.02 3.35
N GLY A 361 -10.15 14.28 3.37
CA GLY A 361 -10.31 13.03 2.62
C GLY A 361 -9.69 11.78 3.27
N THR A 362 -9.11 11.88 4.47
CA THR A 362 -8.63 10.72 5.24
C THR A 362 -9.81 9.93 5.81
N ILE A 363 -9.79 8.61 5.65
CA ILE A 363 -10.86 7.72 6.16
C ILE A 363 -10.68 7.32 7.63
N GLU A 364 -9.47 7.52 8.18
CA GLU A 364 -9.10 7.13 9.55
C GLU A 364 -9.40 8.23 10.58
N ILE A 365 -10.53 8.95 10.39
CA ILE A 365 -11.00 10.00 11.28
C ILE A 365 -12.25 9.52 12.02
N THR A 366 -12.22 9.59 13.35
CA THR A 366 -13.32 9.19 14.22
C THR A 366 -13.91 10.41 14.91
N PHE A 367 -15.22 10.61 14.78
CA PHE A 367 -15.98 11.60 15.52
C PHE A 367 -16.74 10.94 16.66
N PHE A 368 -16.60 11.46 17.88
CA PHE A 368 -17.15 10.85 19.07
C PHE A 368 -18.45 11.48 19.55
N PHE A 369 -18.65 12.76 19.30
CA PHE A 369 -19.88 13.44 19.68
C PHE A 369 -20.55 14.05 18.47
N PRO A 370 -21.86 13.76 18.26
CA PRO A 370 -22.62 14.60 17.36
C PRO A 370 -22.57 16.02 17.94
N SER A 371 -22.21 17.00 17.07
CA SER A 371 -22.36 18.41 17.42
C SER A 371 -23.75 18.60 18.03
N ASN A 372 -23.82 19.15 19.23
CA ASN A 372 -25.10 19.56 19.79
C ASN A 372 -25.75 20.53 18.80
N SER A 373 -26.72 20.04 18.06
CA SER A 373 -27.64 20.83 17.27
C SER A 373 -28.67 21.50 18.17
#